data_5215fb24a7f53ba7a03bd85905a91904
#
_entry.id   5215fb24a7f53ba7a03bd85905a91904
#
_cell.length_a   1.000
_cell.length_b   1.000
_cell.length_c   1.000
_cell.angle_alpha   90.00
_cell.angle_beta   90.00
_cell.angle_gamma   90.00
#
_symmetry.space_group_name_H-M   'P 1'
#
loop_
_entity.id
_entity.type
_entity.pdbx_description
1 polymer ?
#
loop_
_entity_poly.entity_id
_entity_poly.type
_entity_poly.pdbx_seq_one_letter_code
_entity_poly.pdbx_strand_id
1 'polypeptide(L)'
;MELPRTRYGAGPPDRRPTRARECARCLKKKKVSYYRPTGRLDPTPADLAYGSLELAALEYQARRGEIILLYADETILWRFALPRAGWWRTAQRARLPIRPLSQSQIKREEALKRQAWLRSRSWSRITSGVLLSVLGAVQYGTSKVFSKIVPHFAAQELRQYIHQVMAVFSTTGKEVVMVVDRSGIHRAHKLDATLDHYHDKFRFHFLPAHCGHHLNPIEGFWRVMKDAIGAGRCLPNLPQLYQRTRQVLMAHQERPIYAFHW
;
A
#
# COMPACT_ATOMS: atom_id res chain seq x y z
N MET A 1 -67.62 13.63 14.43
CA MET A 1 -67.23 13.62 12.99
C MET A 1 -66.01 12.73 12.87
N GLU A 2 -66.23 11.42 12.64
CA GLU A 2 -65.17 10.41 12.56
C GLU A 2 -64.74 10.26 11.10
N LEU A 3 -63.43 10.31 10.86
CA LEU A 3 -62.83 10.03 9.56
C LEU A 3 -62.58 8.49 9.42
N PRO A 4 -62.84 7.90 8.26
CA PRO A 4 -62.69 6.48 8.05
C PRO A 4 -61.22 6.04 7.94
N ARG A 5 -60.83 4.99 8.71
CA ARG A 5 -59.57 4.30 8.59
C ARG A 5 -59.56 3.42 7.36
N THR A 6 -58.82 3.80 6.34
CA THR A 6 -58.49 2.92 5.22
C THR A 6 -57.42 1.91 5.66
N ARG A 7 -57.84 0.64 5.79
CA ARG A 7 -56.93 -0.51 5.91
C ARG A 7 -56.32 -0.82 4.55
N TYR A 8 -55.04 -0.47 4.36
CA TYR A 8 -54.25 -1.11 3.32
C TYR A 8 -53.72 -2.43 3.86
N GLY A 9 -54.38 -3.53 3.45
CA GLY A 9 -53.83 -4.88 3.63
C GLY A 9 -52.68 -5.09 2.69
N ALA A 10 -51.46 -5.03 3.21
CA ALA A 10 -50.29 -5.52 2.50
C ALA A 10 -50.34 -7.06 2.57
N GLY A 11 -50.68 -7.70 1.45
CA GLY A 11 -50.53 -9.15 1.31
C GLY A 11 -49.10 -9.58 1.61
N PRO A 12 -48.90 -10.87 2.05
CA PRO A 12 -47.59 -11.36 2.35
C PRO A 12 -46.70 -11.27 1.11
N PRO A 13 -45.42 -10.83 1.25
CA PRO A 13 -44.49 -10.71 0.12
C PRO A 13 -44.37 -12.07 -0.57
N ASP A 14 -44.53 -12.10 -1.88
CA ASP A 14 -44.34 -13.27 -2.72
C ASP A 14 -42.96 -13.87 -2.46
N ARG A 15 -42.93 -15.02 -1.76
CA ARG A 15 -41.71 -15.76 -1.35
C ARG A 15 -41.11 -16.58 -2.48
N ARG A 16 -41.54 -16.40 -3.73
CA ARG A 16 -40.90 -17.10 -4.83
C ARG A 16 -39.47 -16.58 -5.03
N PRO A 17 -38.49 -17.49 -4.95
CA PRO A 17 -37.12 -17.06 -5.21
C PRO A 17 -37.01 -16.58 -6.66
N THR A 18 -36.55 -15.38 -6.86
CA THR A 18 -36.32 -14.86 -8.21
C THR A 18 -35.31 -15.76 -8.91
N ARG A 19 -35.46 -15.99 -10.22
CA ARG A 19 -34.52 -16.78 -11.07
C ARG A 19 -33.04 -16.50 -10.76
N ALA A 20 -32.71 -15.26 -10.43
CA ALA A 20 -31.35 -14.88 -10.01
C ALA A 20 -30.91 -15.53 -8.70
N ARG A 21 -31.80 -15.70 -7.71
CA ARG A 21 -31.46 -16.37 -6.43
C ARG A 21 -31.31 -17.86 -6.58
N GLU A 22 -32.11 -18.48 -7.44
CA GLU A 22 -31.98 -19.91 -7.75
C GLU A 22 -30.68 -20.19 -8.52
N CYS A 23 -30.34 -19.34 -9.48
CA CYS A 23 -29.09 -19.43 -10.22
C CYS A 23 -27.87 -19.28 -9.28
N ALA A 24 -27.90 -18.30 -8.35
CA ALA A 24 -26.83 -18.11 -7.37
C ALA A 24 -26.66 -19.31 -6.42
N ARG A 25 -27.77 -19.97 -6.01
CA ARG A 25 -27.72 -21.20 -5.21
C ARG A 25 -27.12 -22.38 -5.98
N CYS A 26 -27.50 -22.53 -7.25
CA CYS A 26 -26.96 -23.57 -8.13
C CYS A 26 -25.46 -23.40 -8.36
N LEU A 27 -25.01 -22.18 -8.57
CA LEU A 27 -23.60 -21.84 -8.77
C LEU A 27 -22.76 -22.09 -7.51
N LYS A 28 -23.30 -21.77 -6.31
CA LYS A 28 -22.62 -22.09 -5.03
C LYS A 28 -22.44 -23.58 -4.83
N LYS A 29 -23.44 -24.41 -5.17
CA LYS A 29 -23.31 -25.89 -5.13
C LYS A 29 -22.21 -26.40 -6.07
N LYS A 30 -21.96 -25.71 -7.18
CA LYS A 30 -20.88 -26.02 -8.13
C LYS A 30 -19.54 -25.37 -7.78
N LYS A 31 -19.37 -24.81 -6.58
CA LYS A 31 -18.18 -24.06 -6.14
C LYS A 31 -17.84 -22.86 -7.04
N VAL A 32 -18.86 -22.25 -7.67
CA VAL A 32 -18.73 -21.05 -8.49
C VAL A 32 -19.21 -19.86 -7.68
N SER A 33 -18.39 -18.83 -7.55
CA SER A 33 -18.73 -17.55 -6.91
C SER A 33 -18.70 -16.42 -7.92
N TYR A 34 -19.66 -15.49 -7.76
CA TYR A 34 -19.66 -14.27 -8.55
C TYR A 34 -18.70 -13.27 -7.90
N TYR A 35 -17.69 -12.85 -8.66
CA TYR A 35 -16.80 -11.77 -8.27
C TYR A 35 -16.56 -10.83 -9.47
N ARG A 36 -16.26 -9.58 -9.17
CA ARG A 36 -15.87 -8.63 -10.21
C ARG A 36 -14.42 -8.92 -10.58
N PRO A 37 -14.10 -9.25 -11.84
CA PRO A 37 -12.71 -9.41 -12.25
C PRO A 37 -11.98 -8.09 -12.03
N THR A 38 -10.85 -8.16 -11.36
CA THR A 38 -9.91 -7.05 -11.28
C THR A 38 -9.03 -7.13 -12.52
N GLY A 39 -8.91 -6.05 -13.29
CA GLY A 39 -8.02 -5.99 -14.45
C GLY A 39 -6.54 -5.97 -14.00
N ARG A 40 -6.09 -7.03 -13.36
CA ARG A 40 -4.72 -7.23 -12.90
C ARG A 40 -4.01 -8.12 -13.92
N LEU A 41 -2.88 -7.66 -14.40
CA LEU A 41 -1.99 -8.54 -15.14
C LEU A 41 -1.30 -9.44 -14.12
N ASP A 42 -1.66 -10.71 -14.12
CA ASP A 42 -0.99 -11.70 -13.28
C ASP A 42 0.32 -12.12 -13.94
N PRO A 43 1.38 -12.36 -13.15
CA PRO A 43 2.64 -12.87 -13.68
C PRO A 43 2.46 -14.27 -14.24
N THR A 44 3.31 -14.64 -15.21
CA THR A 44 3.33 -16.02 -15.68
C THR A 44 3.92 -16.94 -14.61
N PRO A 45 3.55 -18.23 -14.58
CA PRO A 45 4.18 -19.19 -13.66
C PRO A 45 5.71 -19.27 -13.84
N ALA A 46 6.21 -19.08 -15.06
CA ALA A 46 7.64 -19.06 -15.35
C ALA A 46 8.33 -17.84 -14.71
N ASP A 47 7.73 -16.63 -14.81
CA ASP A 47 8.27 -15.41 -14.20
C ASP A 47 8.30 -15.53 -12.67
N LEU A 48 7.25 -16.12 -12.06
CA LEU A 48 7.23 -16.37 -10.62
C LEU A 48 8.31 -17.36 -10.19
N ALA A 49 8.48 -18.46 -10.92
CA ALA A 49 9.49 -19.45 -10.61
C ALA A 49 10.90 -18.86 -10.74
N TYR A 50 11.16 -18.11 -11.82
CA TYR A 50 12.43 -17.44 -12.04
C TYR A 50 12.72 -16.41 -10.94
N GLY A 51 11.78 -15.51 -10.65
CA GLY A 51 11.95 -14.51 -9.59
C GLY A 51 12.14 -15.13 -8.21
N SER A 52 11.42 -16.21 -7.90
CA SER A 52 11.61 -16.95 -6.63
C SER A 52 13.00 -17.56 -6.51
N LEU A 53 13.55 -18.11 -7.60
CA LEU A 53 14.89 -18.69 -7.60
C LEU A 53 15.98 -17.62 -7.39
N GLU A 54 15.86 -16.49 -8.09
CA GLU A 54 16.80 -15.37 -7.91
C GLU A 54 16.76 -14.82 -6.48
N LEU A 55 15.56 -14.65 -5.91
CA LEU A 55 15.40 -14.20 -4.52
C LEU A 55 15.99 -15.21 -3.54
N ALA A 56 15.76 -16.51 -3.72
CA ALA A 56 16.33 -17.54 -2.86
C ALA A 56 17.87 -17.49 -2.83
N ALA A 57 18.51 -17.19 -3.96
CA ALA A 57 19.97 -17.01 -4.03
C ALA A 57 20.43 -15.78 -3.24
N LEU A 58 19.71 -14.63 -3.37
CA LEU A 58 20.02 -13.42 -2.59
C LEU A 58 19.79 -13.61 -1.09
N GLU A 59 18.70 -14.29 -0.73
CA GLU A 59 18.38 -14.61 0.66
C GLU A 59 19.43 -15.54 1.29
N TYR A 60 19.95 -16.49 0.51
CA TYR A 60 21.05 -17.34 0.94
C TYR A 60 22.32 -16.52 1.25
N GLN A 61 22.71 -15.60 0.36
CA GLN A 61 23.82 -14.68 0.60
C GLN A 61 23.59 -13.79 1.83
N ALA A 62 22.38 -13.28 2.00
CA ALA A 62 22.02 -12.46 3.16
C ALA A 62 22.08 -13.25 4.46
N ARG A 63 21.61 -14.51 4.48
CA ARG A 63 21.75 -15.41 5.65
C ARG A 63 23.18 -15.68 6.03
N ARG A 64 24.09 -15.77 5.05
CA ARG A 64 25.53 -15.90 5.28
C ARG A 64 26.18 -14.59 5.70
N GLY A 65 25.42 -13.49 5.67
CA GLY A 65 25.93 -12.17 6.02
C GLY A 65 26.86 -11.56 4.97
N GLU A 66 26.83 -12.04 3.74
CA GLU A 66 27.64 -11.56 2.62
C GLU A 66 27.10 -10.23 2.09
N ILE A 67 25.76 -10.06 2.08
CA ILE A 67 25.07 -8.87 1.63
C ILE A 67 24.04 -8.41 2.67
N ILE A 68 23.57 -7.17 2.53
CA ILE A 68 22.37 -6.66 3.19
C ILE A 68 21.25 -6.65 2.14
N LEU A 69 20.26 -7.52 2.34
CA LEU A 69 19.12 -7.63 1.44
C LEU A 69 17.95 -6.80 1.96
N LEU A 70 17.44 -5.91 1.12
CA LEU A 70 16.28 -5.05 1.39
C LEU A 70 15.18 -5.31 0.36
N TYR A 71 13.97 -5.48 0.80
CA TYR A 71 12.78 -5.53 -0.06
C TYR A 71 12.08 -4.18 -0.02
N ALA A 72 12.10 -3.45 -1.12
CA ALA A 72 11.59 -2.09 -1.18
C ALA A 72 10.38 -1.95 -2.11
N ASP A 73 9.52 -1.00 -1.78
CA ASP A 73 8.31 -0.69 -2.54
C ASP A 73 7.78 0.70 -2.17
N GLU A 74 6.84 1.21 -2.98
CA GLU A 74 6.11 2.44 -2.76
C GLU A 74 4.67 2.17 -2.35
N THR A 75 4.16 3.00 -1.45
CA THR A 75 2.74 2.93 -1.12
C THR A 75 2.10 4.29 -1.02
N ILE A 76 0.80 4.34 -1.34
CA ILE A 76 -0.05 5.53 -1.22
C ILE A 76 -1.00 5.32 -0.04
N LEU A 77 -1.07 6.32 0.81
CA LEU A 77 -1.99 6.41 1.94
C LEU A 77 -3.02 7.50 1.67
N TRP A 78 -4.29 7.13 1.73
CA TRP A 78 -5.39 8.07 1.56
C TRP A 78 -5.91 8.55 2.90
N ARG A 79 -6.28 9.83 2.99
CA ARG A 79 -6.95 10.37 4.18
C ARG A 79 -8.39 9.88 4.34
N PHE A 80 -8.97 9.28 3.28
CA PHE A 80 -10.31 8.73 3.30
C PHE A 80 -10.33 7.33 3.88
N ALA A 81 -11.47 7.01 4.52
CA ALA A 81 -11.65 5.70 5.11
C ALA A 81 -11.56 4.60 4.05
N LEU A 82 -10.79 3.56 4.37
CA LEU A 82 -10.80 2.33 3.60
C LEU A 82 -12.02 1.50 4.05
N PRO A 83 -12.96 1.19 3.16
CA PRO A 83 -14.08 0.30 3.48
C PRO A 83 -13.53 -1.08 3.85
N ARG A 84 -13.80 -1.50 5.08
CA ARG A 84 -13.45 -2.84 5.58
C ARG A 84 -14.71 -3.57 6.01
N ALA A 85 -14.73 -4.88 5.83
CA ALA A 85 -15.74 -5.72 6.43
C ALA A 85 -15.62 -5.64 7.96
N GLY A 86 -16.74 -5.54 8.66
CA GLY A 86 -16.78 -5.45 10.12
C GLY A 86 -18.11 -5.97 10.64
N TRP A 87 -18.18 -6.18 11.96
CA TRP A 87 -19.39 -6.56 12.64
C TRP A 87 -20.27 -5.34 12.92
N TRP A 88 -21.50 -5.36 12.41
CA TRP A 88 -22.47 -4.28 12.57
C TRP A 88 -23.75 -4.85 13.13
N ARG A 89 -24.50 -4.06 13.89
CA ARG A 89 -25.83 -4.48 14.36
C ARG A 89 -26.73 -4.78 13.15
N THR A 90 -27.48 -5.86 13.24
CA THR A 90 -28.47 -6.24 12.22
C THR A 90 -29.37 -5.05 11.90
N ALA A 91 -29.62 -4.80 10.63
CA ALA A 91 -30.35 -3.66 10.11
C ALA A 91 -29.66 -2.28 10.16
N GLN A 92 -28.45 -2.15 10.74
CA GLN A 92 -27.64 -0.95 10.64
C GLN A 92 -26.56 -1.14 9.59
N ARG A 93 -26.66 -0.41 8.46
CA ARG A 93 -25.54 -0.33 7.51
C ARG A 93 -24.60 0.80 7.97
N ALA A 94 -23.38 0.45 8.25
CA ALA A 94 -22.36 1.46 8.50
C ALA A 94 -22.21 2.35 7.28
N ARG A 95 -22.41 3.62 7.47
CA ARG A 95 -22.13 4.66 6.48
C ARG A 95 -20.82 5.32 6.87
N LEU A 96 -19.76 5.03 6.14
CA LEU A 96 -18.52 5.79 6.26
C LEU A 96 -18.72 7.13 5.58
N PRO A 97 -18.32 8.26 6.19
CA PRO A 97 -18.35 9.55 5.54
C PRO A 97 -17.25 9.61 4.46
N ILE A 98 -17.46 8.90 3.38
CA ILE A 98 -16.64 9.03 2.19
C ILE A 98 -17.13 10.26 1.47
N ARG A 99 -16.34 11.32 1.45
CA ARG A 99 -16.58 12.44 0.55
C ARG A 99 -15.92 12.06 -0.78
N PRO A 100 -16.69 11.63 -1.79
CA PRO A 100 -16.11 11.33 -3.08
C PRO A 100 -15.58 12.63 -3.67
N LEU A 101 -14.28 12.77 -3.80
CA LEU A 101 -13.68 13.84 -4.58
C LEU A 101 -13.65 13.39 -6.05
N SER A 102 -14.02 14.31 -6.94
CA SER A 102 -13.81 14.09 -8.36
C SER A 102 -12.30 14.02 -8.69
N GLN A 103 -11.96 13.39 -9.80
CA GLN A 103 -10.55 13.33 -10.25
C GLN A 103 -9.92 14.71 -10.40
N SER A 104 -10.69 15.72 -10.85
CA SER A 104 -10.24 17.10 -10.94
C SER A 104 -9.94 17.72 -9.57
N GLN A 105 -10.77 17.45 -8.57
CA GLN A 105 -10.53 17.91 -7.19
C GLN A 105 -9.28 17.23 -6.61
N ILE A 106 -9.06 15.93 -6.83
CA ILE A 106 -7.88 15.23 -6.39
C ILE A 106 -6.63 15.85 -7.02
N LYS A 107 -6.63 16.06 -8.34
CA LYS A 107 -5.49 16.69 -9.06
C LYS A 107 -5.19 18.08 -8.52
N ARG A 108 -6.22 18.90 -8.25
CA ARG A 108 -6.08 20.25 -7.67
C ARG A 108 -5.44 20.20 -6.28
N GLU A 109 -5.95 19.34 -5.40
CA GLU A 109 -5.42 19.18 -4.03
C GLU A 109 -3.95 18.73 -4.05
N GLU A 110 -3.60 17.79 -4.92
CA GLU A 110 -2.23 17.31 -5.06
C GLU A 110 -1.29 18.37 -5.65
N ALA A 111 -1.76 19.19 -6.57
CA ALA A 111 -0.98 20.33 -7.08
C ALA A 111 -0.71 21.37 -5.98
N LEU A 112 -1.71 21.71 -5.17
CA LEU A 112 -1.56 22.61 -4.02
C LEU A 112 -0.60 22.04 -2.98
N LYS A 113 -0.69 20.74 -2.67
CA LYS A 113 0.25 20.03 -1.79
C LYS A 113 1.68 20.18 -2.28
N ARG A 114 1.91 19.91 -3.58
CA ARG A 114 3.23 20.01 -4.19
C ARG A 114 3.79 21.43 -4.09
N GLN A 115 3.00 22.46 -4.38
CA GLN A 115 3.43 23.85 -4.25
C GLN A 115 3.76 24.22 -2.80
N ALA A 116 2.92 23.83 -1.85
CA ALA A 116 3.16 24.07 -0.43
C ALA A 116 4.43 23.39 0.05
N TRP A 117 4.70 22.16 -0.40
CA TRP A 117 5.94 21.44 -0.11
C TRP A 117 7.17 22.16 -0.68
N LEU A 118 7.12 22.60 -1.93
CA LEU A 118 8.25 23.30 -2.55
C LEU A 118 8.62 24.59 -1.82
N ARG A 119 7.61 25.28 -1.25
CA ARG A 119 7.82 26.53 -0.49
C ARG A 119 8.33 26.30 0.94
N SER A 120 7.78 25.32 1.65
CA SER A 120 7.99 25.19 3.09
C SER A 120 8.90 24.04 3.50
N ARG A 121 9.00 22.99 2.69
CA ARG A 121 9.69 21.73 2.99
C ARG A 121 9.26 21.11 4.33
N SER A 122 8.07 21.45 4.81
CA SER A 122 7.56 21.03 6.12
C SER A 122 6.14 20.52 6.04
N TRP A 123 5.92 19.30 6.51
CA TRP A 123 4.60 18.66 6.53
C TRP A 123 3.59 19.39 7.43
N SER A 124 4.02 20.05 8.48
CA SER A 124 3.14 20.81 9.37
C SER A 124 2.48 22.02 8.70
N ARG A 125 3.08 22.52 7.62
CA ARG A 125 2.59 23.68 6.85
C ARG A 125 1.75 23.32 5.63
N ILE A 126 1.58 22.01 5.38
CA ILE A 126 0.82 21.52 4.22
C ILE A 126 -0.60 21.20 4.67
N THR A 127 -1.54 22.04 4.33
CA THR A 127 -2.97 21.86 4.65
C THR A 127 -3.77 21.19 3.54
N SER A 128 -3.30 21.28 2.30
CA SER A 128 -3.93 20.67 1.11
C SER A 128 -3.35 19.30 0.79
N GLY A 129 -4.13 18.51 0.07
CA GLY A 129 -3.77 17.17 -0.38
C GLY A 129 -4.65 16.08 0.23
N VAL A 130 -4.77 14.99 -0.49
CA VAL A 130 -5.66 13.87 -0.14
C VAL A 130 -4.91 12.58 0.11
N LEU A 131 -3.63 12.55 -0.24
CA LEU A 131 -2.80 11.35 -0.10
C LEU A 131 -1.37 11.69 0.36
N LEU A 132 -0.74 10.71 1.01
CA LEU A 132 0.69 10.68 1.27
C LEU A 132 1.32 9.56 0.45
N SER A 133 2.52 9.82 -0.06
CA SER A 133 3.37 8.85 -0.70
C SER A 133 4.45 8.40 0.29
N VAL A 134 4.68 7.11 0.39
CA VAL A 134 5.68 6.53 1.31
C VAL A 134 6.58 5.60 0.52
N LEU A 135 7.88 5.85 0.60
CA LEU A 135 8.92 4.91 0.19
C LEU A 135 9.28 4.05 1.39
N GLY A 136 9.48 2.77 1.20
CA GLY A 136 9.87 1.88 2.27
C GLY A 136 10.69 0.70 1.82
N ALA A 137 11.48 0.17 2.74
CA ALA A 137 12.23 -1.07 2.55
C ALA A 137 12.27 -1.85 3.86
N VAL A 138 12.12 -3.15 3.80
CA VAL A 138 12.29 -4.05 4.93
C VAL A 138 13.57 -4.85 4.77
N GLN A 139 14.33 -4.95 5.85
CA GLN A 139 15.56 -5.75 5.88
C GLN A 139 15.21 -7.24 6.08
N TYR A 140 15.68 -8.06 5.15
CA TYR A 140 15.53 -9.52 5.22
C TYR A 140 16.05 -10.09 6.56
N GLY A 141 15.37 -11.09 7.07
CA GLY A 141 15.71 -11.74 8.35
C GLY A 141 15.36 -10.90 9.58
N THR A 142 14.74 -9.71 9.41
CA THR A 142 14.36 -8.82 10.52
C THR A 142 12.94 -8.29 10.33
N SER A 143 12.43 -7.54 11.31
CA SER A 143 11.20 -6.76 11.16
C SER A 143 11.50 -5.26 10.93
N LYS A 144 12.77 -4.89 10.67
CA LYS A 144 13.20 -3.50 10.56
C LYS A 144 12.77 -2.90 9.24
N VAL A 145 11.95 -1.86 9.30
CA VAL A 145 11.45 -1.12 8.14
C VAL A 145 12.07 0.26 8.10
N PHE A 146 12.73 0.57 7.00
CA PHE A 146 13.20 1.92 6.68
C PHE A 146 12.10 2.60 5.87
N SER A 147 11.73 3.82 6.21
CA SER A 147 10.65 4.50 5.50
C SER A 147 10.88 5.99 5.39
N LYS A 148 10.41 6.57 4.29
CA LYS A 148 10.41 8.01 4.03
C LYS A 148 9.06 8.46 3.48
N ILE A 149 8.43 9.41 4.17
CA ILE A 149 7.22 10.05 3.65
C ILE A 149 7.65 11.15 2.68
N VAL A 150 7.15 11.07 1.45
CA VAL A 150 7.51 11.98 0.37
C VAL A 150 6.28 12.70 -0.20
N PRO A 151 6.43 13.90 -0.77
CA PRO A 151 5.29 14.64 -1.32
C PRO A 151 4.69 13.97 -2.56
N HIS A 152 5.51 13.29 -3.33
CA HIS A 152 5.16 12.51 -4.53
C HIS A 152 6.29 11.55 -4.85
N PHE A 153 6.02 10.53 -5.64
CA PHE A 153 7.06 9.63 -6.13
C PHE A 153 7.85 10.32 -7.25
N ALA A 154 9.13 10.52 -7.01
CA ALA A 154 10.06 11.10 -7.97
C ALA A 154 11.47 10.53 -7.75
N ALA A 155 12.25 10.46 -8.81
CA ALA A 155 13.63 9.99 -8.76
C ALA A 155 14.49 10.76 -7.74
N GLN A 156 14.26 12.07 -7.56
CA GLN A 156 14.96 12.87 -6.55
C GLN A 156 14.64 12.42 -5.12
N GLU A 157 13.38 12.08 -4.83
CA GLU A 157 12.99 11.58 -3.51
C GLU A 157 13.56 10.18 -3.25
N LEU A 158 13.55 9.33 -4.28
CA LEU A 158 14.17 8.01 -4.22
C LEU A 158 15.69 8.12 -4.03
N ARG A 159 16.36 9.02 -4.73
CA ARG A 159 17.79 9.30 -4.53
C ARG A 159 18.11 9.65 -3.08
N GLN A 160 17.36 10.59 -2.50
CA GLN A 160 17.54 10.96 -1.09
C GLN A 160 17.24 9.79 -0.15
N TYR A 161 16.28 8.95 -0.50
CA TYR A 161 15.95 7.76 0.28
C TYR A 161 17.09 6.74 0.23
N ILE A 162 17.69 6.50 -0.93
CA ILE A 162 18.88 5.64 -1.07
C ILE A 162 20.02 6.15 -0.18
N HIS A 163 20.32 7.46 -0.22
CA HIS A 163 21.36 8.04 0.65
C HIS A 163 21.07 7.82 2.14
N GLN A 164 19.80 7.97 2.57
CA GLN A 164 19.41 7.72 3.96
C GLN A 164 19.60 6.24 4.36
N VAL A 165 19.23 5.32 3.48
CA VAL A 165 19.40 3.87 3.70
C VAL A 165 20.89 3.53 3.75
N MET A 166 21.69 4.01 2.80
CA MET A 166 23.12 3.77 2.73
C MET A 166 23.88 4.33 3.93
N ALA A 167 23.46 5.47 4.47
CA ALA A 167 24.02 6.03 5.69
C ALA A 167 23.88 5.08 6.90
N VAL A 168 22.78 4.32 7.00
CA VAL A 168 22.56 3.34 8.08
C VAL A 168 23.56 2.16 7.97
N PHE A 169 23.92 1.77 6.76
CA PHE A 169 24.77 0.61 6.52
C PHE A 169 26.23 0.98 6.20
N SER A 170 26.60 2.24 6.30
CA SER A 170 27.91 2.77 5.92
C SER A 170 29.10 2.09 6.59
N THR A 171 28.91 1.60 7.83
CA THR A 171 29.97 0.96 8.63
C THR A 171 30.04 -0.56 8.47
N THR A 172 29.11 -1.17 7.74
CA THR A 172 29.01 -2.63 7.66
C THR A 172 30.02 -3.24 6.70
N GLY A 173 30.54 -2.48 5.75
CA GLY A 173 31.41 -2.94 4.67
C GLY A 173 30.73 -3.88 3.66
N LYS A 174 29.42 -4.14 3.80
CA LYS A 174 28.67 -5.07 2.95
C LYS A 174 27.93 -4.35 1.84
N GLU A 175 27.75 -5.03 0.71
CA GLU A 175 26.87 -4.54 -0.36
C GLU A 175 25.41 -4.56 0.10
N VAL A 176 24.67 -3.49 -0.20
CA VAL A 176 23.23 -3.40 0.00
C VAL A 176 22.55 -3.72 -1.33
N VAL A 177 21.78 -4.79 -1.35
CA VAL A 177 20.96 -5.19 -2.50
C VAL A 177 19.52 -4.82 -2.22
N MET A 178 18.94 -3.93 -3.03
CA MET A 178 17.56 -3.48 -2.87
C MET A 178 16.68 -4.10 -3.95
N VAL A 179 15.80 -5.01 -3.55
CA VAL A 179 14.82 -5.66 -4.42
C VAL A 179 13.68 -4.69 -4.67
N VAL A 180 13.40 -4.40 -5.93
CA VAL A 180 12.37 -3.44 -6.37
C VAL A 180 11.60 -3.99 -7.57
N ASP A 181 10.42 -3.43 -7.83
CA ASP A 181 9.70 -3.65 -9.07
C ASP A 181 10.34 -2.86 -10.23
N ARG A 182 9.79 -3.02 -11.44
CA ARG A 182 10.24 -2.30 -12.64
C ARG A 182 9.57 -0.93 -12.81
N SER A 183 9.17 -0.27 -11.73
CA SER A 183 8.61 1.08 -11.77
C SER A 183 9.55 2.07 -12.48
N GLY A 184 8.97 3.04 -13.15
CA GLY A 184 9.72 4.05 -13.91
C GLY A 184 10.67 4.88 -13.04
N ILE A 185 10.39 5.06 -11.75
CA ILE A 185 11.25 5.82 -10.85
C ILE A 185 12.57 5.09 -10.54
N HIS A 186 12.57 3.74 -10.53
CA HIS A 186 13.77 2.92 -10.27
C HIS A 186 14.73 2.89 -11.48
N ARG A 187 14.22 3.21 -12.68
CA ARG A 187 14.99 3.22 -13.93
C ARG A 187 15.26 4.64 -14.46
N ALA A 188 15.03 5.64 -13.63
CA ALA A 188 15.21 7.03 -14.05
C ALA A 188 16.71 7.39 -14.12
N HIS A 189 17.17 7.93 -15.26
CA HIS A 189 18.55 8.42 -15.44
C HIS A 189 19.05 9.39 -14.35
N LYS A 190 18.12 10.03 -13.63
CA LYS A 190 18.46 10.88 -12.48
C LYS A 190 19.06 10.10 -11.28
N LEU A 191 19.01 8.78 -11.31
CA LEU A 191 19.64 7.93 -10.30
C LEU A 191 21.07 7.53 -10.67
N ASP A 192 21.48 7.65 -11.94
CA ASP A 192 22.76 7.13 -12.45
C ASP A 192 23.93 7.63 -11.60
N ALA A 193 24.04 8.93 -11.37
CA ALA A 193 25.09 9.50 -10.53
C ALA A 193 25.08 8.97 -9.06
N THR A 194 23.94 8.53 -8.55
CA THR A 194 23.85 7.93 -7.21
C THR A 194 24.27 6.47 -7.24
N LEU A 195 23.88 5.74 -8.28
CA LEU A 195 24.28 4.35 -8.49
C LEU A 195 25.79 4.29 -8.72
N ASP A 196 26.34 5.19 -9.53
CA ASP A 196 27.80 5.30 -9.74
C ASP A 196 28.55 5.64 -8.45
N HIS A 197 28.02 6.54 -7.62
CA HIS A 197 28.60 6.88 -6.32
C HIS A 197 28.69 5.67 -5.36
N TYR A 198 27.72 4.75 -5.44
CA TYR A 198 27.64 3.56 -4.58
C TYR A 198 27.92 2.26 -5.34
N HIS A 199 28.52 2.27 -6.52
CA HIS A 199 28.62 1.15 -7.46
C HIS A 199 29.06 -0.18 -6.83
N ASP A 200 30.00 -0.18 -5.86
CA ASP A 200 30.49 -1.36 -5.15
C ASP A 200 29.73 -1.65 -3.85
N LYS A 201 28.78 -0.78 -3.47
CA LYS A 201 28.12 -0.86 -2.16
C LYS A 201 26.61 -0.95 -2.25
N PHE A 202 26.03 -0.66 -3.41
CA PHE A 202 24.61 -0.65 -3.62
C PHE A 202 24.23 -1.04 -5.03
N ARG A 203 23.23 -1.90 -5.15
CA ARG A 203 22.57 -2.18 -6.43
C ARG A 203 21.08 -2.46 -6.26
N PHE A 204 20.33 -2.21 -7.32
CA PHE A 204 18.97 -2.72 -7.45
C PHE A 204 18.99 -4.15 -7.98
N HIS A 205 18.07 -4.95 -7.44
CA HIS A 205 17.64 -6.21 -8.04
C HIS A 205 16.18 -6.05 -8.48
N PHE A 206 15.93 -6.20 -9.78
CA PHE A 206 14.60 -5.97 -10.37
C PHE A 206 13.80 -7.25 -10.44
N LEU A 207 12.66 -7.29 -9.76
CA LEU A 207 11.71 -8.39 -9.91
C LEU A 207 11.19 -8.51 -11.35
N PRO A 208 10.85 -9.71 -11.80
CA PRO A 208 10.12 -9.88 -13.05
C PRO A 208 8.82 -9.07 -13.05
N ALA A 209 8.33 -8.72 -14.24
CA ALA A 209 7.13 -7.89 -14.37
C ALA A 209 5.93 -8.53 -13.65
N HIS A 210 5.14 -7.69 -12.98
CA HIS A 210 3.92 -8.09 -12.24
C HIS A 210 4.13 -9.04 -11.06
N CYS A 211 5.37 -9.41 -10.71
CA CYS A 211 5.67 -10.32 -9.60
C CYS A 211 5.73 -9.63 -8.22
N GLY A 212 5.80 -8.29 -8.14
CA GLY A 212 6.02 -7.56 -6.88
C GLY A 212 5.08 -7.98 -5.76
N HIS A 213 3.77 -8.04 -6.03
CA HIS A 213 2.77 -8.39 -5.03
C HIS A 213 2.78 -9.86 -4.56
N HIS A 214 3.47 -10.75 -5.27
CA HIS A 214 3.65 -12.14 -4.87
C HIS A 214 5.00 -12.36 -4.15
N LEU A 215 6.04 -11.67 -4.61
CA LEU A 215 7.41 -11.92 -4.21
C LEU A 215 7.99 -10.86 -3.25
N ASN A 216 7.31 -9.70 -3.09
CA ASN A 216 7.81 -8.64 -2.22
C ASN A 216 7.08 -8.64 -0.87
N PRO A 217 7.74 -9.08 0.22
CA PRO A 217 7.11 -9.22 1.54
C PRO A 217 6.64 -7.89 2.15
N ILE A 218 7.16 -6.75 1.72
CA ILE A 218 6.74 -5.43 2.22
C ILE A 218 5.28 -5.11 1.87
N GLU A 219 4.72 -5.73 0.85
CA GLU A 219 3.31 -5.58 0.48
C GLU A 219 2.36 -6.00 1.62
N GLY A 220 2.71 -7.07 2.34
CA GLY A 220 1.99 -7.49 3.54
C GLY A 220 2.00 -6.43 4.64
N PHE A 221 3.15 -5.81 4.87
CA PHE A 221 3.30 -4.70 5.82
C PHE A 221 2.45 -3.49 5.42
N TRP A 222 2.47 -3.11 4.13
CA TRP A 222 1.64 -1.99 3.65
C TRP A 222 0.16 -2.20 3.91
N ARG A 223 -0.33 -3.41 3.74
CA ARG A 223 -1.73 -3.76 4.04
C ARG A 223 -2.07 -3.52 5.50
N VAL A 224 -1.26 -4.03 6.43
CA VAL A 224 -1.47 -3.87 7.87
C VAL A 224 -1.33 -2.40 8.29
N MET A 225 -0.35 -1.70 7.74
CA MET A 225 -0.16 -0.27 8.00
C MET A 225 -1.34 0.57 7.52
N LYS A 226 -1.86 0.31 6.32
CA LYS A 226 -3.05 0.99 5.79
C LYS A 226 -4.27 0.76 6.68
N ASP A 227 -4.42 -0.45 7.23
CA ASP A 227 -5.48 -0.75 8.18
C ASP A 227 -5.31 -0.02 9.50
N ALA A 228 -4.12 0.00 10.06
CA ALA A 228 -3.82 0.72 11.31
C ALA A 228 -4.05 2.23 11.19
N ILE A 229 -3.84 2.80 10.00
CA ILE A 229 -4.02 4.24 9.74
C ILE A 229 -5.48 4.58 9.46
N GLY A 230 -6.13 3.86 8.55
CA GLY A 230 -7.34 4.29 7.88
C GLY A 230 -8.55 3.36 7.98
N ALA A 231 -8.48 2.22 8.71
CA ALA A 231 -9.61 1.32 8.83
C ALA A 231 -10.84 2.01 9.47
N GLY A 232 -11.89 2.19 8.68
CA GLY A 232 -13.13 2.81 9.13
C GLY A 232 -13.04 4.29 9.54
N ARG A 233 -11.93 4.97 9.26
CA ARG A 233 -11.68 6.35 9.68
C ARG A 233 -11.41 7.26 8.49
N CYS A 234 -12.06 8.41 8.48
CA CYS A 234 -11.74 9.50 7.57
C CYS A 234 -10.93 10.55 8.33
N LEU A 235 -9.72 10.83 7.88
CA LEU A 235 -8.87 11.84 8.50
C LEU A 235 -9.20 13.22 7.92
N PRO A 236 -9.41 14.25 8.74
CA PRO A 236 -9.92 15.55 8.31
C PRO A 236 -8.99 16.27 7.33
N ASN A 237 -7.67 16.12 7.53
CA ASN A 237 -6.66 16.84 6.75
C ASN A 237 -5.37 16.04 6.59
N LEU A 238 -4.48 16.53 5.74
CA LEU A 238 -3.21 15.88 5.45
C LEU A 238 -2.23 15.86 6.64
N PRO A 239 -2.10 16.92 7.48
CA PRO A 239 -1.28 16.87 8.68
C PRO A 239 -1.66 15.75 9.65
N GLN A 240 -2.94 15.47 9.83
CA GLN A 240 -3.37 14.36 10.68
C GLN A 240 -3.04 13.01 10.06
N LEU A 241 -3.18 12.86 8.72
CA LEU A 241 -2.72 11.66 8.03
C LEU A 241 -1.21 11.48 8.21
N TYR A 242 -0.43 12.54 8.05
CA TYR A 242 1.02 12.50 8.25
C TYR A 242 1.40 12.10 9.68
N GLN A 243 0.80 12.74 10.69
CA GLN A 243 1.06 12.41 12.10
C GLN A 243 0.69 10.96 12.42
N ARG A 244 -0.48 10.52 11.96
CA ARG A 244 -0.92 9.14 12.16
C ARG A 244 0.01 8.13 11.49
N THR A 245 0.44 8.42 10.27
CA THR A 245 1.42 7.59 9.54
C THR A 245 2.73 7.48 10.32
N ARG A 246 3.27 8.59 10.80
CA ARG A 246 4.48 8.59 11.63
C ARG A 246 4.30 7.75 12.88
N GLN A 247 3.20 7.93 13.60
CA GLN A 247 2.92 7.15 14.83
C GLN A 247 2.92 5.65 14.55
N VAL A 248 2.27 5.21 13.48
CA VAL A 248 2.21 3.79 13.11
C VAL A 248 3.60 3.26 12.72
N LEU A 249 4.38 4.03 11.96
CA LEU A 249 5.74 3.65 11.58
C LEU A 249 6.69 3.58 12.80
N MET A 250 6.60 4.53 13.70
CA MET A 250 7.39 4.53 14.95
C MET A 250 6.99 3.37 15.86
N ALA A 251 5.69 3.16 16.06
CA ALA A 251 5.19 2.05 16.87
C ALA A 251 5.63 0.69 16.31
N HIS A 252 5.74 0.54 14.98
CA HIS A 252 6.27 -0.67 14.37
C HIS A 252 7.75 -0.89 14.70
N GLN A 253 8.55 0.16 14.79
CA GLN A 253 9.97 0.05 15.16
C GLN A 253 10.16 -0.37 16.62
N GLU A 254 9.30 0.12 17.52
CA GLU A 254 9.32 -0.23 18.94
C GLU A 254 8.72 -1.62 19.19
N ARG A 255 7.58 -1.88 18.59
CA ARG A 255 6.85 -3.15 18.66
C ARG A 255 6.27 -3.50 17.27
N PRO A 256 6.83 -4.48 16.57
CA PRO A 256 6.37 -4.84 15.24
C PRO A 256 4.88 -5.13 15.18
N ILE A 257 4.15 -4.34 14.37
CA ILE A 257 2.72 -4.56 14.08
C ILE A 257 2.50 -5.62 13.01
N TYR A 258 3.57 -6.02 12.34
CA TYR A 258 3.60 -7.03 11.30
C TYR A 258 4.86 -7.89 11.44
N ALA A 259 4.69 -9.19 11.51
CA ALA A 259 5.79 -10.14 11.48
C ALA A 259 6.03 -10.57 10.02
N PHE A 260 7.25 -10.39 9.55
CA PHE A 260 7.65 -10.92 8.24
C PHE A 260 7.99 -12.41 8.39
N HIS A 261 7.51 -13.21 7.45
CA HIS A 261 7.81 -14.65 7.38
C HIS A 261 8.90 -14.82 6.32
N TRP A 262 10.09 -15.17 6.80
CA TRP A 262 11.30 -15.33 5.99
C TRP A 262 11.61 -16.79 5.71
#